data_02a8a748dd59dd9683a9da6e15bc5461
#
_entry.id   02a8a748dd59dd9683a9da6e15bc5461
#
_cell.length_a   1.000
_cell.length_b   1.000
_cell.length_c   1.000
_cell.angle_alpha   90.00
_cell.angle_beta   90.00
_cell.angle_gamma   90.00
#
_symmetry.space_group_name_H-M   'P 1'
#
loop_
_entity.id
_entity.type
_entity.pdbx_description
1 polymer ?
#
loop_
_entity_poly.entity_id
_entity_poly.type
_entity_poly.pdbx_seq_one_letter_code
_entity_poly.pdbx_strand_id
1 'polypeptide(L)'
;MVERYYNNENQLAVLFSPGYGFGWSTEFEAPEIAWDKRITEFWINENPPAYALRNVLIKLGYSDAEELPDEVFESLEVAWIPKGSPFYIESDEGAERVVTGEIMIA
;
A
#
# COMPACT_ATOMS: atom_id res chain seq x y z
N MET A 1 -6.45 -6.64 13.20
CA MET A 1 -6.89 -6.45 11.80
C MET A 1 -7.10 -4.96 11.55
N VAL A 2 -6.57 -4.43 10.46
CA VAL A 2 -6.70 -3.02 10.14
C VAL A 2 -8.01 -2.74 9.38
N GLU A 3 -8.50 -1.50 9.50
CA GLU A 3 -9.62 -1.07 8.68
C GLU A 3 -9.17 -0.85 7.25
N ARG A 4 -10.10 -1.00 6.31
CA ARG A 4 -9.89 -0.82 4.88
C ARG A 4 -10.65 0.39 4.39
N TYR A 5 -10.11 1.05 3.37
CA TYR A 5 -10.74 2.22 2.77
C TYR A 5 -11.41 1.84 1.44
N TYR A 6 -12.72 2.07 1.36
CA TYR A 6 -13.50 1.81 0.15
C TYR A 6 -14.03 3.13 -0.40
N ASN A 7 -14.02 3.27 -1.71
CA ASN A 7 -14.61 4.44 -2.36
C ASN A 7 -16.14 4.29 -2.48
N ASN A 8 -16.80 5.27 -3.12
CA ASN A 8 -18.24 5.27 -3.29
C ASN A 8 -18.77 4.14 -4.19
N GLU A 9 -17.87 3.51 -4.94
CA GLU A 9 -18.21 2.38 -5.81
C GLU A 9 -17.92 1.02 -5.16
N ASN A 10 -17.66 1.02 -3.85
CA ASN A 10 -17.29 -0.17 -3.08
C ASN A 10 -16.03 -0.86 -3.62
N GLN A 11 -15.03 -0.06 -3.94
CA GLN A 11 -13.72 -0.57 -4.35
C GLN A 11 -12.70 -0.31 -3.26
N LEU A 12 -11.90 -1.32 -2.94
CA LEU A 12 -10.83 -1.23 -1.95
C LEU A 12 -9.62 -0.52 -2.51
N ALA A 13 -9.09 0.46 -1.77
CA ALA A 13 -7.84 1.10 -2.10
C ALA A 13 -6.67 0.21 -1.68
N VAL A 14 -5.80 -0.12 -2.62
CA VAL A 14 -4.58 -0.88 -2.38
C VAL A 14 -3.41 -0.09 -2.95
N LEU A 15 -2.48 0.31 -2.08
CA LEU A 15 -1.27 1.01 -2.51
C LEU A 15 -0.19 0.01 -2.90
N PHE A 16 0.51 0.30 -3.98
CA PHE A 16 1.62 -0.53 -4.44
C PHE A 16 2.69 0.35 -5.07
N SER A 17 3.92 -0.17 -5.12
CA SER A 17 5.06 0.53 -5.72
C SER A 17 5.45 -0.16 -7.03
N PRO A 18 5.12 0.41 -8.20
CA PRO A 18 5.49 -0.19 -9.47
C PRO A 18 6.96 0.04 -9.86
N GLY A 19 7.70 0.84 -9.09
CA GLY A 19 9.09 1.16 -9.38
C GLY A 19 10.04 0.01 -9.09
N TYR A 20 11.14 -0.04 -9.83
CA TYR A 20 12.14 -1.09 -9.67
C TYR A 20 13.01 -0.90 -8.42
N GLY A 21 13.49 -2.02 -7.91
CA GLY A 21 14.56 -2.05 -6.91
C GLY A 21 14.11 -2.12 -5.47
N PHE A 22 12.94 -1.63 -5.15
CA PHE A 22 12.44 -1.58 -3.76
C PHE A 22 10.97 -1.90 -3.73
N GLY A 23 10.60 -2.90 -2.93
CA GLY A 23 9.20 -3.22 -2.71
C GLY A 23 8.56 -2.26 -1.70
N TRP A 24 7.25 -2.27 -1.63
CA TRP A 24 6.46 -1.56 -0.64
C TRP A 24 5.96 -2.58 0.38
N SER A 25 4.72 -3.03 0.26
CA SER A 25 4.16 -4.00 1.20
C SER A 25 4.83 -5.38 1.12
N THR A 26 5.39 -5.73 -0.03
CA THR A 26 6.05 -7.02 -0.22
C THR A 26 7.38 -7.13 0.53
N GLU A 27 7.96 -6.01 0.95
CA GLU A 27 9.19 -5.98 1.72
C GLU A 27 8.94 -5.89 3.23
N PHE A 28 7.69 -5.75 3.65
CA PHE A 28 7.32 -5.64 5.06
C PHE A 28 6.79 -6.97 5.57
N GLU A 29 7.01 -7.22 6.88
CA GLU A 29 6.36 -8.34 7.55
C GLU A 29 4.86 -8.08 7.76
N ALA A 30 4.43 -6.84 7.58
CA ALA A 30 3.05 -6.42 7.75
C ALA A 30 2.48 -6.00 6.38
N PRO A 31 2.01 -6.95 5.56
CA PRO A 31 1.50 -6.64 4.23
C PRO A 31 0.28 -5.72 4.23
N GLU A 32 -0.42 -5.61 5.34
CA GLU A 32 -1.59 -4.76 5.49
C GLU A 32 -1.29 -3.27 5.30
N ILE A 33 -0.02 -2.85 5.26
CA ILE A 33 0.29 -1.44 4.95
C ILE A 33 -0.26 -1.04 3.58
N ALA A 34 -0.44 -2.01 2.69
CA ALA A 34 -0.95 -1.74 1.35
C ALA A 34 -2.42 -1.29 1.37
N TRP A 35 -3.20 -1.72 2.35
CA TRP A 35 -4.63 -1.40 2.42
C TRP A 35 -5.08 -0.84 3.77
N ASP A 36 -4.18 -0.55 4.69
CA ASP A 36 -4.53 0.06 5.97
C ASP A 36 -5.18 1.43 5.71
N LYS A 37 -6.42 1.60 6.16
CA LYS A 37 -7.17 2.83 5.92
C LYS A 37 -6.44 4.08 6.39
N ARG A 38 -5.73 3.99 7.51
CA ARG A 38 -4.99 5.14 8.08
C ARG A 38 -3.88 5.61 7.14
N ILE A 39 -3.40 4.74 6.27
CA ILE A 39 -2.36 5.03 5.29
C ILE A 39 -2.98 5.40 3.95
N THR A 40 -3.90 4.56 3.44
CA THR A 40 -4.48 4.77 2.11
C THR A 40 -5.31 6.05 2.04
N GLU A 41 -6.13 6.31 3.06
CA GLU A 41 -6.95 7.52 3.11
C GLU A 41 -6.07 8.78 3.18
N PHE A 42 -5.03 8.76 4.00
CA PHE A 42 -4.07 9.86 4.09
C PHE A 42 -3.39 10.12 2.75
N TRP A 43 -2.91 9.04 2.11
CA TRP A 43 -2.22 9.15 0.81
C TRP A 43 -3.15 9.72 -0.27
N ILE A 44 -4.38 9.23 -0.33
CA ILE A 44 -5.34 9.64 -1.36
C ILE A 44 -5.79 11.08 -1.17
N ASN A 45 -6.11 11.45 0.07
CA ASN A 45 -6.70 12.77 0.36
C ASN A 45 -5.67 13.88 0.46
N GLU A 46 -4.48 13.60 0.96
CA GLU A 46 -3.49 14.63 1.26
C GLU A 46 -2.32 14.64 0.27
N ASN A 47 -2.14 13.59 -0.53
CA ASN A 47 -1.00 13.46 -1.44
C ASN A 47 0.30 13.87 -0.75
N PRO A 48 0.67 13.23 0.38
CA PRO A 48 1.76 13.69 1.22
C PRO A 48 3.12 13.48 0.58
N PRO A 49 4.12 14.32 0.94
CA PRO A 49 5.49 14.03 0.56
C PRO A 49 6.02 12.80 1.29
N ALA A 50 7.13 12.24 0.80
CA ALA A 50 7.70 11.01 1.33
C ALA A 50 7.94 11.05 2.83
N TYR A 51 8.50 12.15 3.35
CA TYR A 51 8.81 12.23 4.79
C TYR A 51 7.53 12.19 5.66
N ALA A 52 6.45 12.79 5.19
CA ALA A 52 5.19 12.81 5.94
C ALA A 52 4.56 11.42 5.99
N LEU A 53 4.58 10.71 4.88
CA LEU A 53 4.07 9.35 4.82
C LEU A 53 4.91 8.41 5.69
N ARG A 54 6.24 8.52 5.62
CA ARG A 54 7.14 7.74 6.47
C ARG A 54 6.83 7.95 7.95
N ASN A 55 6.65 9.21 8.36
CA ASN A 55 6.35 9.53 9.76
C ASN A 55 5.03 8.91 10.22
N VAL A 56 4.01 8.92 9.37
CA VAL A 56 2.73 8.27 9.69
C VAL A 56 2.92 6.77 9.90
N LEU A 57 3.66 6.10 9.00
CA LEU A 57 3.92 4.67 9.15
C LEU A 57 4.64 4.36 10.45
N ILE A 58 5.66 5.13 10.79
CA ILE A 58 6.42 4.93 12.03
C ILE A 58 5.51 5.08 13.25
N LYS A 59 4.67 6.11 13.27
CA LYS A 59 3.72 6.34 14.36
C LYS A 59 2.70 5.21 14.50
N LEU A 60 2.37 4.55 13.41
CA LEU A 60 1.43 3.43 13.42
C LEU A 60 2.10 2.11 13.81
N GLY A 61 3.40 2.12 14.05
CA GLY A 61 4.15 0.92 14.47
C GLY A 61 4.88 0.20 13.34
N TYR A 62 4.85 0.73 12.13
CA TYR A 62 5.55 0.14 10.99
C TYR A 62 6.98 0.70 10.92
N SER A 63 7.81 0.33 11.88
CA SER A 63 9.15 0.89 12.06
C SER A 63 10.10 0.62 10.88
N ASP A 64 9.86 -0.44 10.12
CA ASP A 64 10.66 -0.76 8.94
C ASP A 64 10.61 0.36 7.88
N ALA A 65 9.64 1.25 7.99
CA ALA A 65 9.52 2.40 7.09
C ALA A 65 10.72 3.34 7.14
N GLU A 66 11.48 3.33 8.25
CA GLU A 66 12.69 4.15 8.36
C GLU A 66 13.76 3.76 7.34
N GLU A 67 13.78 2.50 6.95
CA GLU A 67 14.81 1.97 6.05
C GLU A 67 14.43 2.06 4.57
N LEU A 68 13.19 2.42 4.27
CA LEU A 68 12.75 2.54 2.88
C LEU A 68 13.25 3.86 2.27
N PRO A 69 13.80 3.82 1.06
CA PRO A 69 14.20 5.05 0.38
C PRO A 69 12.98 5.87 -0.03
N ASP A 70 13.19 7.18 -0.19
CA ASP A 70 12.10 8.10 -0.55
C ASP A 70 11.43 7.72 -1.87
N GLU A 71 12.20 7.14 -2.79
CA GLU A 71 11.69 6.73 -4.10
C GLU A 71 10.51 5.75 -4.00
N VAL A 72 10.49 4.91 -2.97
CA VAL A 72 9.38 4.00 -2.75
C VAL A 72 8.10 4.78 -2.50
N PHE A 73 8.16 5.76 -1.59
CA PHE A 73 6.99 6.58 -1.25
C PHE A 73 6.55 7.47 -2.41
N GLU A 74 7.50 7.95 -3.21
CA GLU A 74 7.22 8.82 -4.34
C GLU A 74 6.64 8.05 -5.52
N SER A 75 6.86 6.74 -5.61
CA SER A 75 6.40 5.91 -6.71
C SER A 75 5.09 5.19 -6.43
N LEU A 76 4.49 5.39 -5.27
CA LEU A 76 3.25 4.69 -4.91
C LEU A 76 2.11 5.05 -5.85
N GLU A 77 1.31 4.04 -6.18
CA GLU A 77 0.07 4.18 -6.93
C GLU A 77 -1.04 3.44 -6.21
N VAL A 78 -2.27 3.79 -6.52
CA VAL A 78 -3.43 3.12 -5.95
C VAL A 78 -4.10 2.24 -6.99
N ALA A 79 -4.41 1.00 -6.60
CA ALA A 79 -5.28 0.12 -7.37
C ALA A 79 -6.62 0.04 -6.64
N TRP A 80 -7.71 0.11 -7.39
CA TRP A 80 -9.06 0.00 -6.85
C TRP A 80 -9.60 -1.37 -7.17
N ILE A 81 -9.82 -2.18 -6.13
CA ILE A 81 -10.24 -3.58 -6.27
C ILE A 81 -11.70 -3.71 -5.82
N PRO A 82 -12.60 -4.23 -6.65
CA PRO A 82 -14.00 -4.40 -6.26
C PRO A 82 -14.12 -5.19 -4.95
N LYS A 83 -14.97 -4.71 -4.06
CA LYS A 83 -15.20 -5.38 -2.78
C LYS A 83 -15.64 -6.82 -3.02
N GLY A 84 -15.02 -7.74 -2.29
CA GLY A 84 -15.31 -9.17 -2.43
C GLY A 84 -14.48 -9.88 -3.49
N SER A 85 -13.76 -9.14 -4.33
CA SER A 85 -12.87 -9.76 -5.33
C SER A 85 -11.58 -10.22 -4.69
N PRO A 86 -11.08 -11.41 -5.04
CA PRO A 86 -9.77 -11.86 -4.56
C PRO A 86 -8.64 -11.07 -5.25
N PHE A 87 -7.56 -10.83 -4.52
CA PHE A 87 -6.40 -10.14 -5.07
C PHE A 87 -5.12 -10.56 -4.34
N TYR A 88 -3.97 -10.28 -4.93
CA TYR A 88 -2.67 -10.38 -4.26
C TYR A 88 -1.73 -9.34 -4.86
N ILE A 89 -0.64 -9.06 -4.14
CA ILE A 89 0.40 -8.14 -4.60
C ILE A 89 1.60 -8.97 -5.00
N GLU A 90 1.98 -8.89 -6.27
CA GLU A 90 3.13 -9.59 -6.82
C GLU A 90 4.31 -8.64 -6.88
N SER A 91 5.51 -9.14 -6.56
CA SER A 91 6.73 -8.37 -6.66
C SER A 91 7.71 -9.06 -7.60
N ASP A 92 8.25 -8.28 -8.54
CA ASP A 92 9.31 -8.73 -9.45
C ASP A 92 10.47 -7.75 -9.31
N GLU A 93 11.52 -8.18 -8.61
CA GLU A 93 12.69 -7.35 -8.32
C GLU A 93 12.32 -6.00 -7.68
N GLY A 94 11.34 -6.03 -6.77
CA GLY A 94 10.87 -4.85 -6.07
C GLY A 94 9.78 -4.07 -6.79
N ALA A 95 9.52 -4.35 -8.06
CA ALA A 95 8.41 -3.75 -8.77
C ALA A 95 7.13 -4.50 -8.43
N GLU A 96 6.20 -3.81 -7.77
CA GLU A 96 4.95 -4.42 -7.32
C GLU A 96 3.82 -4.19 -8.33
N ARG A 97 2.90 -5.13 -8.37
CA ARG A 97 1.64 -4.95 -9.06
C ARG A 97 0.53 -5.68 -8.31
N VAL A 98 -0.68 -5.17 -8.44
CA VAL A 98 -1.85 -5.79 -7.83
C VAL A 98 -2.52 -6.66 -8.87
N VAL A 99 -2.70 -7.94 -8.53
CA VAL A 99 -3.27 -8.94 -9.45
C VAL A 99 -4.55 -9.47 -8.84
N THR A 100 -5.60 -9.58 -9.65
CA THR A 100 -6.82 -10.25 -9.21
C THR A 100 -6.54 -11.74 -9.16
N GLY A 101 -6.75 -12.35 -7.99
CA GLY A 101 -6.36 -13.72 -7.74
C GLY A 101 -6.91 -14.25 -6.44
N GLU A 102 -6.25 -15.25 -5.83
CA GLU A 102 -6.90 -16.14 -4.88
C GLU A 102 -6.53 -15.96 -3.41
N ILE A 103 -5.63 -15.04 -3.05
CA ILE A 103 -5.06 -15.04 -1.70
C ILE A 103 -5.84 -14.17 -0.72
N MET A 104 -6.23 -12.96 -1.12
CA MET A 104 -6.93 -12.03 -0.25
C MET A 104 -8.25 -11.60 -0.88
N ILE A 105 -9.21 -11.22 -0.01
CA ILE A 105 -10.51 -10.76 -0.48
C ILE A 105 -10.65 -9.27 -0.17
N ALA A 106 -10.92 -8.50 -1.18
CA ALA A 106 -11.07 -7.05 -1.08
C ALA A 106 -12.33 -6.64 -0.29
#